data_8964b9cc55f10dd7d3993b2a6c8c931a
#
_entry.id   8964b9cc55f10dd7d3993b2a6c8c931a
#
_cell.length_a   1.000
_cell.length_b   1.000
_cell.length_c   1.000
_cell.angle_alpha   90.00
_cell.angle_beta   90.00
_cell.angle_gamma   90.00
#
_symmetry.space_group_name_H-M   'P 1'
#
loop_
_entity.id
_entity.type
_entity.pdbx_description
1 polymer ?
#
loop_
_entity_poly.entity_id
_entity_poly.type
_entity_poly.pdbx_seq_one_letter_code
_entity_poly.pdbx_strand_id
1 'polypeptide(L)'
;MKSIYKKGAALAAAALMTVAFAGCGGGDKSASKGPKDTLTVGITNFADSLEPTDNYFGWQVMRYGVGECLVHFDSKMNAEPWIAESWKVSDDKMSWTFKIKDIKFSNGTPVTGEAVKKSIERTFAKAPRAKAMFELDHITADGQNVTIYTKKPIATLPGILGDPLFIIVDVDSDGK
;
A
#
# COMPACT_ATOMS: atom_id res chain seq x y z
N MET A 1 24.67 57.88 34.36
CA MET A 1 23.41 58.01 33.61
C MET A 1 23.39 57.27 32.24
N LYS A 2 24.50 56.83 31.66
CA LYS A 2 24.52 56.13 30.33
C LYS A 2 24.18 54.63 30.33
N SER A 3 24.12 53.98 31.51
CA SER A 3 23.94 52.52 31.61
C SER A 3 22.45 52.08 31.67
N ILE A 4 21.57 52.95 32.12
CA ILE A 4 20.15 52.63 32.31
C ILE A 4 19.41 52.59 30.97
N TYR A 5 19.78 53.44 30.01
CA TYR A 5 19.17 53.52 28.70
C TYR A 5 19.50 52.26 27.82
N LYS A 6 20.67 51.67 27.98
CA LYS A 6 21.04 50.44 27.23
C LYS A 6 20.25 49.23 27.68
N LYS A 7 19.88 49.14 28.96
CA LYS A 7 19.08 48.02 29.48
C LYS A 7 17.58 48.13 29.10
N GLY A 8 17.07 49.36 29.02
CA GLY A 8 15.69 49.60 28.58
C GLY A 8 15.45 49.30 27.09
N ALA A 9 16.45 49.65 26.24
CA ALA A 9 16.36 49.39 24.81
C ALA A 9 16.41 47.90 24.46
N ALA A 10 17.18 47.12 25.23
CA ALA A 10 17.26 45.66 25.05
C ALA A 10 15.96 44.94 25.45
N LEU A 11 15.28 45.40 26.50
CA LEU A 11 13.98 44.87 26.94
C LEU A 11 12.85 45.19 25.99
N ALA A 12 12.85 46.42 25.39
CA ALA A 12 11.87 46.79 24.38
C ALA A 12 12.00 46.03 23.06
N ALA A 13 13.23 45.69 22.64
CA ALA A 13 13.49 44.85 21.47
C ALA A 13 13.08 43.42 21.66
N ALA A 14 13.24 42.85 22.86
CA ALA A 14 12.80 41.50 23.19
C ALA A 14 11.26 41.40 23.23
N ALA A 15 10.56 42.42 23.71
CA ALA A 15 9.08 42.46 23.73
C ALA A 15 8.46 42.57 22.33
N LEU A 16 9.13 43.23 21.39
CA LEU A 16 8.66 43.36 20.00
C LEU A 16 8.87 42.10 19.17
N MET A 17 9.84 41.22 19.49
CA MET A 17 10.03 39.95 18.80
C MET A 17 9.03 38.86 19.23
N THR A 18 8.42 38.96 20.41
CA THR A 18 7.41 37.99 20.87
C THR A 18 6.05 38.21 20.25
N VAL A 19 5.73 39.36 19.68
CA VAL A 19 4.45 39.63 19.02
C VAL A 19 4.43 39.19 17.56
N ALA A 20 5.61 38.99 16.92
CA ALA A 20 5.71 38.61 15.52
C ALA A 20 5.46 37.08 15.28
N PHE A 21 5.48 36.27 16.33
CA PHE A 21 5.19 34.81 16.22
C PHE A 21 3.72 34.41 16.51
N ALA A 22 2.88 35.39 16.89
CA ALA A 22 1.47 35.12 17.18
C ALA A 22 0.53 35.28 15.95
N GLY A 23 1.06 35.51 14.76
CA GLY A 23 0.32 35.91 13.59
C GLY A 23 0.14 34.86 12.48
N CYS A 24 0.44 33.57 12.72
CA CYS A 24 0.16 32.50 11.75
C CYS A 24 -0.54 31.33 12.44
N GLY A 25 -1.80 31.49 12.79
CA GLY A 25 -2.59 30.47 13.45
C GLY A 25 -4.07 30.81 13.44
N GLY A 26 -4.58 31.33 12.32
CA GLY A 26 -6.00 31.39 12.03
C GLY A 26 -6.51 30.04 11.55
N GLY A 27 -6.48 29.02 12.39
CA GLY A 27 -7.14 27.75 12.17
C GLY A 27 -8.26 27.62 13.19
N ASP A 28 -9.47 27.42 12.72
CA ASP A 28 -10.65 27.17 13.53
C ASP A 28 -10.37 26.16 14.66
N LYS A 29 -10.47 26.65 15.91
CA LYS A 29 -10.45 25.81 17.10
C LYS A 29 -11.81 25.10 17.25
N SER A 30 -12.10 24.22 16.33
CA SER A 30 -13.10 23.17 16.55
C SER A 30 -12.38 21.83 16.61
N ALA A 31 -11.50 21.67 17.59
CA ALA A 31 -11.00 20.37 17.96
C ALA A 31 -12.12 19.62 18.67
N SER A 32 -12.88 18.82 17.95
CA SER A 32 -13.85 17.90 18.54
C SER A 32 -13.12 16.97 19.53
N LYS A 33 -13.52 17.01 20.79
CA LYS A 33 -12.99 16.19 21.89
C LYS A 33 -13.63 14.80 21.91
N GLY A 34 -13.83 14.16 20.75
CA GLY A 34 -14.31 12.79 20.63
C GLY A 34 -13.29 11.89 19.93
N PRO A 35 -13.45 10.57 19.99
CA PRO A 35 -12.69 9.67 19.13
C PRO A 35 -12.88 10.13 17.66
N LYS A 36 -11.78 10.31 16.94
CA LYS A 36 -11.85 10.70 15.53
C LYS A 36 -12.11 9.47 14.70
N ASP A 37 -13.33 9.32 14.24
CA ASP A 37 -13.74 8.20 13.38
C ASP A 37 -13.28 8.39 11.92
N THR A 38 -12.68 9.56 11.62
CA THR A 38 -12.27 9.93 10.27
C THR A 38 -10.78 10.27 10.23
N LEU A 39 -10.05 9.59 9.36
CA LEU A 39 -8.69 9.93 8.97
C LEU A 39 -8.73 10.69 7.64
N THR A 40 -8.21 11.93 7.64
CA THR A 40 -8.04 12.70 6.40
C THR A 40 -6.61 12.54 5.91
N VAL A 41 -6.43 11.97 4.72
CA VAL A 41 -5.13 11.80 4.08
C VAL A 41 -5.00 12.79 2.94
N GLY A 42 -4.02 13.71 3.03
CA GLY A 42 -3.67 14.61 1.94
C GLY A 42 -2.67 13.93 1.00
N ILE A 43 -2.94 13.96 -0.29
CA ILE A 43 -2.08 13.40 -1.33
C ILE A 43 -1.85 14.41 -2.45
N THR A 44 -0.68 14.31 -3.11
CA THR A 44 -0.31 15.20 -4.22
C THR A 44 -0.68 14.65 -5.58
N ASN A 45 -0.92 13.33 -5.68
CA ASN A 45 -1.32 12.67 -6.91
C ASN A 45 -2.72 12.09 -6.76
N PHE A 46 -3.53 12.25 -7.80
CA PHE A 46 -4.89 11.73 -7.85
C PHE A 46 -4.93 10.51 -8.79
N ALA A 47 -5.69 9.48 -8.45
CA ALA A 47 -5.99 8.36 -9.33
C ALA A 47 -7.33 8.62 -10.03
N ASP A 48 -7.33 8.57 -11.37
CA ASP A 48 -8.57 8.64 -12.15
C ASP A 48 -9.39 7.36 -12.06
N SER A 49 -8.77 6.28 -11.59
CA SER A 49 -9.37 4.96 -11.43
C SER A 49 -8.84 4.27 -10.16
N LEU A 50 -9.65 3.41 -9.56
CA LEU A 50 -9.22 2.47 -8.51
C LEU A 50 -8.79 1.10 -9.07
N GLU A 51 -8.73 0.96 -10.39
CA GLU A 51 -8.29 -0.25 -11.07
C GLU A 51 -6.76 -0.40 -10.98
N PRO A 52 -6.23 -1.39 -10.25
CA PRO A 52 -4.78 -1.51 -10.04
C PRO A 52 -4.01 -1.80 -11.34
N THR A 53 -4.67 -2.40 -12.33
CA THR A 53 -4.05 -2.78 -13.61
C THR A 53 -3.99 -1.64 -14.62
N ASP A 54 -4.69 -0.52 -14.36
CA ASP A 54 -4.67 0.65 -15.22
C ASP A 54 -3.44 1.52 -14.90
N ASN A 55 -2.60 1.78 -15.91
CA ASN A 55 -1.41 2.60 -15.76
C ASN A 55 -0.58 2.21 -14.50
N TYR A 56 -0.42 3.15 -13.57
CA TYR A 56 0.24 2.97 -12.27
C TYR A 56 -0.71 3.23 -11.10
N PHE A 57 -2.03 3.13 -11.29
CA PHE A 57 -3.00 3.45 -10.25
C PHE A 57 -2.94 2.49 -9.05
N GLY A 58 -2.46 1.26 -9.23
CA GLY A 58 -2.17 0.36 -8.11
C GLY A 58 -1.31 1.01 -7.01
N TRP A 59 -0.33 1.85 -7.37
CA TRP A 59 0.47 2.62 -6.40
C TRP A 59 -0.36 3.62 -5.61
N GLN A 60 -1.37 4.23 -6.22
CA GLN A 60 -2.28 5.14 -5.54
C GLN A 60 -3.23 4.38 -4.63
N VAL A 61 -3.83 3.31 -5.14
CA VAL A 61 -4.77 2.44 -4.39
C VAL A 61 -4.09 1.88 -3.13
N MET A 62 -2.84 1.43 -3.24
CA MET A 62 -2.06 0.97 -2.08
C MET A 62 -1.78 2.12 -1.09
N ARG A 63 -1.43 3.32 -1.56
CA ARG A 63 -1.20 4.50 -0.71
C ARG A 63 -2.47 4.99 -0.01
N TYR A 64 -3.64 4.76 -0.58
CA TYR A 64 -4.92 5.02 0.08
C TYR A 64 -5.23 4.01 1.19
N GLY A 65 -4.44 2.92 1.30
CA GLY A 65 -4.64 1.88 2.29
C GLY A 65 -5.82 0.95 1.99
N VAL A 66 -6.24 0.88 0.73
CA VAL A 66 -7.39 0.05 0.30
C VAL A 66 -6.98 -1.16 -0.55
N GLY A 67 -5.72 -1.22 -1.01
CA GLY A 67 -5.23 -2.32 -1.82
C GLY A 67 -4.09 -3.07 -1.11
N GLU A 68 -4.14 -4.39 -1.12
CA GLU A 68 -3.15 -5.27 -0.53
C GLU A 68 -2.63 -6.32 -1.52
N CYS A 69 -1.34 -6.66 -1.41
CA CYS A 69 -0.67 -7.70 -2.18
C CYS A 69 -0.47 -8.97 -1.35
N LEU A 70 0.04 -10.04 -1.96
CA LEU A 70 0.40 -11.27 -1.22
C LEU A 70 1.47 -11.00 -0.17
N VAL A 71 2.41 -10.12 -0.48
CA VAL A 71 3.51 -9.72 0.39
C VAL A 71 3.63 -8.20 0.44
N HIS A 72 4.24 -7.68 1.48
CA HIS A 72 4.71 -6.29 1.55
C HIS A 72 6.23 -6.25 1.77
N PHE A 73 6.82 -5.06 1.83
CA PHE A 73 8.25 -4.89 2.06
C PHE A 73 8.52 -4.22 3.40
N ASP A 74 9.50 -4.74 4.12
CA ASP A 74 10.05 -4.07 5.28
C ASP A 74 10.92 -2.85 4.88
N SER A 75 11.47 -2.14 5.87
CA SER A 75 12.35 -0.99 5.62
C SER A 75 13.68 -1.34 4.94
N LYS A 76 14.01 -2.62 4.85
CA LYS A 76 15.22 -3.14 4.18
C LYS A 76 14.90 -3.77 2.83
N MET A 77 13.65 -3.64 2.37
CA MET A 77 13.15 -4.23 1.11
C MET A 77 13.10 -5.77 1.11
N ASN A 78 13.01 -6.40 2.28
CA ASN A 78 12.71 -7.82 2.35
C ASN A 78 11.20 -8.04 2.19
N ALA A 79 10.83 -9.09 1.45
CA ALA A 79 9.42 -9.49 1.32
C ALA A 79 8.92 -10.11 2.63
N GLU A 80 7.82 -9.58 3.14
CA GLU A 80 7.18 -10.01 4.37
C GLU A 80 5.73 -10.45 4.12
N PRO A 81 5.18 -11.37 4.93
CA PRO A 81 3.80 -11.84 4.80
C PRO A 81 2.77 -10.72 4.92
N TRP A 82 1.85 -10.61 3.93
CA TRP A 82 0.69 -9.72 3.97
C TRP A 82 -0.61 -10.53 3.85
N ILE A 83 -1.20 -10.66 2.65
CA ILE A 83 -2.33 -11.59 2.41
C ILE A 83 -1.86 -13.05 2.52
N ALA A 84 -0.67 -13.36 2.00
CA ALA A 84 -0.04 -14.64 2.24
C ALA A 84 0.48 -14.73 3.68
N GLU A 85 0.23 -15.85 4.34
CA GLU A 85 0.78 -16.19 5.66
C GLU A 85 2.24 -16.64 5.55
N SER A 86 2.52 -17.41 4.49
CA SER A 86 3.83 -17.99 4.22
C SER A 86 3.92 -18.44 2.75
N TRP A 87 5.12 -18.79 2.31
CA TRP A 87 5.34 -19.37 0.98
C TRP A 87 6.50 -20.37 0.97
N LYS A 88 6.49 -21.21 -0.04
CA LYS A 88 7.53 -22.21 -0.32
C LYS A 88 7.86 -22.18 -1.80
N VAL A 89 9.11 -22.45 -2.13
CA VAL A 89 9.61 -22.57 -3.50
C VAL A 89 10.02 -24.02 -3.77
N SER A 90 9.81 -24.50 -5.00
CA SER A 90 10.36 -25.77 -5.49
C SER A 90 11.88 -25.68 -5.69
N ASP A 91 12.56 -26.83 -5.67
CA ASP A 91 14.03 -26.88 -5.81
C ASP A 91 14.51 -26.28 -7.15
N ASP A 92 13.74 -26.49 -8.22
CA ASP A 92 13.99 -25.92 -9.55
C ASP A 92 13.61 -24.43 -9.68
N LYS A 93 12.99 -23.86 -8.65
CA LYS A 93 12.48 -22.47 -8.60
C LYS A 93 11.47 -22.14 -9.69
N MET A 94 10.78 -23.13 -10.22
CA MET A 94 9.75 -22.97 -11.24
C MET A 94 8.34 -22.95 -10.67
N SER A 95 8.17 -23.26 -9.38
CA SER A 95 6.87 -23.12 -8.72
C SER A 95 6.99 -22.54 -7.32
N TRP A 96 6.00 -21.73 -6.95
CA TRP A 96 5.88 -21.09 -5.65
C TRP A 96 4.49 -21.31 -5.09
N THR A 97 4.40 -21.93 -3.92
CA THR A 97 3.13 -22.14 -3.21
C THR A 97 3.01 -21.14 -2.09
N PHE A 98 1.96 -20.33 -2.11
CA PHE A 98 1.60 -19.38 -1.07
C PHE A 98 0.43 -19.93 -0.28
N LYS A 99 0.53 -19.86 1.05
CA LYS A 99 -0.58 -20.12 1.96
C LYS A 99 -1.27 -18.81 2.29
N ILE A 100 -2.55 -18.70 2.00
CA ILE A 100 -3.36 -17.51 2.18
C ILE A 100 -3.94 -17.49 3.61
N LYS A 101 -3.93 -16.32 4.25
CA LYS A 101 -4.56 -16.12 5.57
C LYS A 101 -6.07 -16.32 5.49
N ASP A 102 -6.68 -16.74 6.60
CA ASP A 102 -8.14 -16.74 6.73
C ASP A 102 -8.65 -15.31 6.97
N ILE A 103 -8.86 -14.58 5.90
CA ILE A 103 -9.31 -13.18 5.86
C ILE A 103 -10.41 -13.01 4.83
N LYS A 104 -11.03 -11.81 4.81
CA LYS A 104 -12.11 -11.48 3.89
C LYS A 104 -11.80 -10.20 3.12
N PHE A 105 -12.30 -10.10 1.90
CA PHE A 105 -12.42 -8.83 1.18
C PHE A 105 -13.34 -7.86 1.93
N SER A 106 -13.29 -6.58 1.57
CA SER A 106 -14.13 -5.53 2.18
C SER A 106 -15.64 -5.77 2.01
N ASN A 107 -16.05 -6.52 1.00
CA ASN A 107 -17.43 -6.93 0.78
C ASN A 107 -17.86 -8.17 1.61
N GLY A 108 -16.96 -8.74 2.42
CA GLY A 108 -17.21 -9.91 3.26
C GLY A 108 -16.94 -11.26 2.60
N THR A 109 -16.63 -11.31 1.29
CA THR A 109 -16.27 -12.54 0.56
C THR A 109 -14.93 -13.10 1.09
N PRO A 110 -14.79 -14.41 1.33
CA PRO A 110 -13.51 -14.99 1.78
C PRO A 110 -12.40 -14.83 0.73
N VAL A 111 -11.17 -14.51 1.19
CA VAL A 111 -9.97 -14.56 0.35
C VAL A 111 -9.45 -16.00 0.36
N THR A 112 -9.68 -16.71 -0.73
CA THR A 112 -9.24 -18.10 -0.92
C THR A 112 -8.10 -18.20 -1.92
N GLY A 113 -7.44 -19.35 -2.02
CA GLY A 113 -6.46 -19.60 -3.07
C GLY A 113 -7.05 -19.41 -4.47
N GLU A 114 -8.32 -19.80 -4.68
CA GLU A 114 -9.00 -19.59 -5.98
C GLU A 114 -9.27 -18.11 -6.27
N ALA A 115 -9.65 -17.33 -5.26
CA ALA A 115 -9.82 -15.88 -5.42
C ALA A 115 -8.49 -15.19 -5.80
N VAL A 116 -7.40 -15.58 -5.14
CA VAL A 116 -6.04 -15.08 -5.45
C VAL A 116 -5.63 -15.48 -6.87
N LYS A 117 -5.86 -16.74 -7.27
CA LYS A 117 -5.58 -17.22 -8.62
C LYS A 117 -6.31 -16.36 -9.66
N LYS A 118 -7.63 -16.21 -9.54
CA LYS A 118 -8.45 -15.36 -10.44
C LYS A 118 -7.90 -13.94 -10.52
N SER A 119 -7.52 -13.34 -9.40
CA SER A 119 -6.99 -11.98 -9.34
C SER A 119 -5.67 -11.86 -10.12
N ILE A 120 -4.73 -12.80 -9.94
CA ILE A 120 -3.46 -12.78 -10.66
C ILE A 120 -3.66 -13.04 -12.15
N GLU A 121 -4.49 -14.02 -12.53
CA GLU A 121 -4.82 -14.30 -13.93
C GLU A 121 -5.45 -13.08 -14.62
N ARG A 122 -6.37 -12.37 -13.92
CA ARG A 122 -6.94 -11.11 -14.39
C ARG A 122 -5.86 -10.05 -14.61
N THR A 123 -4.90 -9.93 -13.71
CA THR A 123 -3.77 -9.00 -13.87
C THR A 123 -2.96 -9.30 -15.13
N PHE A 124 -2.66 -10.58 -15.39
CA PHE A 124 -1.99 -10.99 -16.62
C PHE A 124 -2.81 -10.76 -17.89
N ALA A 125 -4.13 -10.85 -17.80
CA ALA A 125 -5.03 -10.58 -18.92
C ALA A 125 -5.12 -9.08 -19.26
N LYS A 126 -5.19 -8.22 -18.24
CA LYS A 126 -5.42 -6.77 -18.39
C LYS A 126 -4.14 -5.96 -18.55
N ALA A 127 -3.04 -6.33 -17.88
CA ALA A 127 -1.83 -5.53 -17.80
C ALA A 127 -0.65 -6.15 -18.57
N PRO A 128 -0.28 -5.63 -19.75
CA PRO A 128 0.90 -6.11 -20.47
C PRO A 128 2.20 -6.06 -19.66
N ARG A 129 2.30 -5.13 -18.69
CA ARG A 129 3.45 -5.00 -17.78
C ARG A 129 3.66 -6.25 -16.92
N ALA A 130 2.61 -6.96 -16.53
CA ALA A 130 2.71 -8.20 -15.77
C ALA A 130 3.54 -9.26 -16.51
N LYS A 131 3.32 -9.38 -17.82
CA LYS A 131 4.04 -10.34 -18.70
C LYS A 131 5.52 -9.99 -18.85
N ALA A 132 5.88 -8.73 -18.67
CA ALA A 132 7.28 -8.29 -18.69
C ALA A 132 8.00 -8.55 -17.35
N MET A 133 7.27 -8.70 -16.25
CA MET A 133 7.87 -8.95 -14.92
C MET A 133 8.26 -10.41 -14.73
N PHE A 134 7.45 -11.36 -15.20
CA PHE A 134 7.79 -12.78 -15.26
C PHE A 134 6.91 -13.54 -16.26
N GLU A 135 7.39 -14.70 -16.70
CA GLU A 135 6.66 -15.56 -17.63
C GLU A 135 5.81 -16.58 -16.84
N LEU A 136 4.53 -16.25 -16.66
CA LEU A 136 3.56 -17.16 -16.07
C LEU A 136 3.33 -18.36 -16.99
N ASP A 137 3.32 -19.57 -16.41
CA ASP A 137 2.84 -20.79 -17.08
C ASP A 137 1.37 -21.00 -16.73
N HIS A 138 1.07 -21.39 -15.51
CA HIS A 138 -0.29 -21.55 -15.00
C HIS A 138 -0.34 -21.35 -13.49
N ILE A 139 -1.55 -21.30 -12.93
CA ILE A 139 -1.79 -21.18 -11.49
C ILE A 139 -2.78 -22.28 -11.07
N THR A 140 -2.50 -22.93 -9.95
CA THR A 140 -3.43 -23.87 -9.32
C THR A 140 -3.81 -23.37 -7.93
N ALA A 141 -5.00 -23.78 -7.47
CA ALA A 141 -5.46 -23.46 -6.12
C ALA A 141 -6.06 -24.70 -5.46
N ASP A 142 -5.83 -24.83 -4.15
CA ASP A 142 -6.41 -25.87 -3.30
C ASP A 142 -6.67 -25.29 -1.91
N GLY A 143 -7.94 -25.02 -1.61
CA GLY A 143 -8.37 -24.36 -0.38
C GLY A 143 -7.70 -22.98 -0.22
N GLN A 144 -6.90 -22.83 0.83
CA GLN A 144 -6.13 -21.60 1.10
C GLN A 144 -4.73 -21.61 0.45
N ASN A 145 -4.39 -22.60 -0.36
CA ASN A 145 -3.10 -22.63 -1.05
C ASN A 145 -3.28 -22.20 -2.51
N VAL A 146 -2.35 -21.37 -2.99
CA VAL A 146 -2.23 -21.03 -4.41
C VAL A 146 -0.80 -21.32 -4.85
N THR A 147 -0.66 -22.04 -5.95
CA THR A 147 0.65 -22.36 -6.52
C THR A 147 0.78 -21.73 -7.90
N ILE A 148 1.81 -20.91 -8.05
CA ILE A 148 2.15 -20.18 -9.28
C ILE A 148 3.30 -20.92 -9.95
N TYR A 149 3.10 -21.35 -11.18
CA TYR A 149 4.10 -22.00 -12.02
C TYR A 149 4.63 -21.01 -13.05
N THR A 150 5.93 -20.98 -13.23
CA THR A 150 6.62 -20.07 -14.16
C THR A 150 7.34 -20.87 -15.25
N LYS A 151 7.45 -20.30 -16.45
CA LYS A 151 8.13 -20.94 -17.58
C LYS A 151 9.65 -20.94 -17.44
N LYS A 152 10.19 -20.15 -16.53
CA LYS A 152 11.62 -20.05 -16.22
C LYS A 152 11.83 -20.00 -14.72
N PRO A 153 12.96 -20.51 -14.21
CA PRO A 153 13.28 -20.39 -12.80
C PRO A 153 13.32 -18.94 -12.33
N ILE A 154 12.64 -18.62 -11.22
CA ILE A 154 12.62 -17.29 -10.64
C ILE A 154 12.78 -17.39 -9.12
N ALA A 155 13.80 -16.74 -8.58
CA ALA A 155 14.09 -16.75 -7.14
C ALA A 155 13.40 -15.64 -6.36
N THR A 156 12.88 -14.62 -7.05
CA THR A 156 12.39 -13.37 -6.46
C THR A 156 10.88 -13.18 -6.64
N LEU A 157 10.13 -14.22 -6.98
CA LEU A 157 8.70 -14.12 -7.25
C LEU A 157 7.90 -13.45 -6.11
N PRO A 158 8.15 -13.74 -4.81
CA PRO A 158 7.44 -13.04 -3.74
C PRO A 158 7.61 -11.53 -3.83
N GLY A 159 8.83 -11.04 -4.10
CA GLY A 159 9.08 -9.61 -4.27
C GLY A 159 8.34 -9.00 -5.46
N ILE A 160 8.22 -9.73 -6.57
CA ILE A 160 7.43 -9.27 -7.73
C ILE A 160 5.95 -9.16 -7.37
N LEU A 161 5.41 -10.12 -6.61
CA LEU A 161 4.02 -10.14 -6.17
C LEU A 161 3.69 -9.11 -5.07
N GLY A 162 4.68 -8.38 -4.60
CA GLY A 162 4.53 -7.18 -3.76
C GLY A 162 4.40 -5.87 -4.56
N ASP A 163 4.57 -5.89 -5.90
CA ASP A 163 4.30 -4.72 -6.74
C ASP A 163 2.80 -4.42 -6.73
N PRO A 164 2.38 -3.15 -6.57
CA PRO A 164 0.98 -2.73 -6.57
C PRO A 164 0.15 -3.12 -7.80
N LEU A 165 0.80 -3.56 -8.88
CA LEU A 165 0.13 -4.18 -10.01
C LEU A 165 -0.60 -5.47 -9.62
N PHE A 166 -0.06 -6.21 -8.63
CA PHE A 166 -0.58 -7.48 -8.14
C PHE A 166 -1.44 -7.34 -6.87
N ILE A 167 -2.08 -6.19 -6.68
CA ILE A 167 -3.12 -6.04 -5.65
C ILE A 167 -4.19 -7.12 -5.88
N ILE A 168 -4.55 -7.81 -4.80
CA ILE A 168 -5.55 -8.87 -4.85
C ILE A 168 -6.94 -8.25 -4.79
N VAL A 169 -7.74 -8.53 -5.80
CA VAL A 169 -9.12 -8.04 -5.96
C VAL A 169 -10.11 -9.19 -6.01
N ASP A 170 -11.34 -8.95 -5.55
CA ASP A 170 -12.45 -9.89 -5.73
C ASP A 170 -12.99 -9.77 -7.15
N VAL A 171 -12.51 -10.66 -8.03
CA VAL A 171 -12.89 -10.66 -9.46
C VAL A 171 -14.38 -10.96 -9.66
N ASP A 172 -14.99 -11.75 -8.78
CA ASP A 172 -16.39 -12.14 -8.89
C ASP A 172 -17.35 -11.00 -8.50
N SER A 173 -16.83 -9.92 -7.88
CA SER A 173 -17.57 -8.68 -7.58
C SER A 173 -17.32 -7.56 -8.59
N ASP A 174 -16.49 -7.79 -9.61
CA ASP A 174 -16.11 -6.77 -10.61
C ASP A 174 -17.36 -6.28 -11.38
N GLY A 175 -17.61 -4.98 -11.32
CA GLY A 175 -18.76 -4.36 -12.01
C GLY A 175 -20.13 -4.48 -11.29
N LYS A 176 -20.16 -4.83 -9.99
CA LYS A 176 -21.39 -4.88 -9.18
C LYS A 176 -21.49 -3.69 -8.25
#